data_d9301a5ab801b22bcc74c82c9716360f
#
_entry.id   d9301a5ab801b22bcc74c82c9716360f
#
_cell.length_a   1.000
_cell.length_b   1.000
_cell.length_c   1.000
_cell.angle_alpha   90.00
_cell.angle_beta   90.00
_cell.angle_gamma   90.00
#
_symmetry.space_group_name_H-M   'P 1'
#
loop_
_entity.id
_entity.type
_entity.pdbx_description
1 polymer ?
#
loop_
_entity_poly.entity_id
_entity_poly.type
_entity_poly.pdbx_seq_one_letter_code
_entity_poly.pdbx_strand_id
1 'polypeptide(L)'
;VKSNQTVVPALWNAVLSRVVRKPAARSAFSAQEAPIPFVFRLHLSSRAIAIIIALLVAGVLTFFAALAPGLPFERAMLAGGFTVAACFLLIYLSFEALMFREVNQIYSGLEHVKRKEFKKLSNKFLFRPEPLKRMRDEILDMAVRRQNEIDELKRLQQLRSDFLADVSHELKTPIFAAQGFVHTVLDADEDEVFIREKFLLKAATALDALDALVQDLVTISQLEKGVVRMRKQSFDLAQLVRDIFDQLEQKAEKRRVTLHLHPVNLPAEGVPVLADRNRIRQVLINLIDNAIKYGREEGHVTVALHDAGKSVRISVHDDGEGIAEEHQRRIFERFYRIDKSRSRDSGGSGLGLAISKHIVEAHKSTIRVRSAAGQGTTLEFKLAKTRQAPTAG
;
A
#
# COMPACT_ATOMS: atom_id res chain seq x y z
N VAL A 1 -25.81 -46.03 -18.22
CA VAL A 1 -25.12 -45.01 -19.02
C VAL A 1 -23.84 -44.62 -18.29
N LYS A 2 -22.72 -45.32 -18.59
CA LYS A 2 -21.37 -44.99 -18.08
C LYS A 2 -20.66 -44.16 -19.15
N SER A 3 -20.19 -42.98 -18.77
CA SER A 3 -19.05 -42.23 -19.34
C SER A 3 -19.34 -40.73 -19.39
N ASN A 4 -19.08 -39.98 -18.32
CA ASN A 4 -18.74 -38.55 -18.41
C ASN A 4 -18.18 -37.97 -17.08
N GLN A 5 -17.63 -38.81 -16.17
CA GLN A 5 -17.13 -38.32 -14.86
C GLN A 5 -15.65 -37.88 -14.83
N THR A 6 -14.93 -37.94 -15.97
CA THR A 6 -13.46 -37.75 -15.96
C THR A 6 -12.93 -36.47 -16.63
N VAL A 7 -13.79 -35.64 -17.22
CA VAL A 7 -13.30 -34.47 -18.00
C VAL A 7 -13.13 -33.18 -17.20
N VAL A 8 -13.94 -32.97 -16.17
CA VAL A 8 -13.94 -31.72 -15.40
C VAL A 8 -12.71 -31.56 -14.49
N PRO A 9 -12.21 -32.60 -13.81
CA PRO A 9 -10.99 -32.47 -12.98
C PRO A 9 -9.72 -32.21 -13.80
N ALA A 10 -9.64 -32.73 -15.02
CA ALA A 10 -8.45 -32.59 -15.86
C ALA A 10 -8.26 -31.16 -16.39
N LEU A 11 -9.34 -30.49 -16.74
CA LEU A 11 -9.31 -29.09 -17.22
C LEU A 11 -8.93 -28.09 -16.11
N TRP A 12 -9.41 -28.32 -14.90
CA TRP A 12 -9.07 -27.49 -13.74
C TRP A 12 -7.59 -27.60 -13.34
N ASN A 13 -7.06 -28.82 -13.34
CA ASN A 13 -5.63 -29.03 -13.05
C ASN A 13 -4.71 -28.45 -14.14
N ALA A 14 -5.14 -28.45 -15.40
CA ALA A 14 -4.40 -27.85 -16.50
C ALA A 14 -4.38 -26.30 -16.42
N VAL A 15 -5.45 -25.68 -15.94
CA VAL A 15 -5.52 -24.22 -15.72
C VAL A 15 -4.71 -23.82 -14.49
N LEU A 16 -4.80 -24.56 -13.39
CA LEU A 16 -4.02 -24.30 -12.17
C LEU A 16 -2.52 -24.50 -12.38
N SER A 17 -2.09 -25.47 -13.18
CA SER A 17 -0.66 -25.70 -13.47
C SER A 17 -0.03 -24.59 -14.34
N ARG A 18 -0.84 -23.85 -15.10
CA ARG A 18 -0.35 -22.70 -15.88
C ARG A 18 -0.30 -21.39 -15.08
N VAL A 19 -1.11 -21.26 -14.04
CA VAL A 19 -1.17 -20.04 -13.19
C VAL A 19 -0.18 -20.10 -12.03
N VAL A 20 0.15 -21.29 -11.53
CA VAL A 20 1.10 -21.50 -10.43
C VAL A 20 2.41 -22.10 -10.97
N ARG A 21 3.12 -21.39 -11.83
CA ARG A 21 4.56 -21.61 -11.97
C ARG A 21 5.24 -21.05 -10.72
N LYS A 22 5.56 -21.92 -9.77
CA LYS A 22 6.54 -21.61 -8.72
C LYS A 22 7.81 -21.09 -9.39
N PRO A 23 8.35 -19.94 -8.99
CA PRO A 23 9.69 -19.59 -9.41
C PRO A 23 10.63 -20.67 -8.87
N ALA A 24 11.38 -21.30 -9.77
CA ALA A 24 12.41 -22.27 -9.42
C ALA A 24 13.30 -21.66 -8.34
N ALA A 25 13.42 -22.36 -7.22
CA ALA A 25 14.37 -22.05 -6.18
C ALA A 25 15.76 -21.98 -6.84
N ARG A 26 16.28 -20.77 -7.02
CA ARG A 26 17.70 -20.56 -7.32
C ARG A 26 18.44 -21.02 -6.09
N SER A 27 19.13 -22.15 -6.25
CA SER A 27 20.14 -22.66 -5.35
C SER A 27 20.99 -21.52 -4.81
N ALA A 28 21.08 -21.47 -3.49
CA ALA A 28 22.04 -20.64 -2.78
C ALA A 28 23.45 -20.91 -3.35
N PHE A 29 23.93 -20.00 -4.16
CA PHE A 29 25.35 -19.93 -4.48
C PHE A 29 26.01 -19.34 -3.24
N SER A 30 26.53 -20.22 -2.38
CA SER A 30 27.45 -19.84 -1.34
C SER A 30 28.73 -19.37 -2.06
N ALA A 31 28.79 -18.08 -2.37
CA ALA A 31 30.04 -17.45 -2.70
C ALA A 31 30.91 -17.49 -1.45
N GLN A 32 31.76 -18.48 -1.39
CA GLN A 32 32.90 -18.53 -0.53
C GLN A 32 33.75 -17.30 -0.88
N GLU A 33 33.64 -16.25 -0.06
CA GLU A 33 34.50 -15.08 -0.17
C GLU A 33 35.93 -15.55 0.04
N ALA A 34 36.67 -15.68 -1.06
CA ALA A 34 38.12 -15.81 -1.02
C ALA A 34 38.66 -14.56 -0.31
N PRO A 35 39.60 -14.71 0.65
CA PRO A 35 40.16 -13.58 1.35
C PRO A 35 40.90 -12.71 0.29
N ILE A 36 40.39 -11.51 0.08
CA ILE A 36 41.03 -10.50 -0.78
C ILE A 36 42.40 -10.24 -0.15
N PRO A 37 43.52 -10.43 -0.89
CA PRO A 37 44.81 -10.17 -0.33
C PRO A 37 44.89 -8.71 0.11
N PHE A 38 45.39 -8.54 1.35
CA PHE A 38 45.59 -7.24 2.00
C PHE A 38 46.59 -6.44 1.19
N VAL A 39 46.13 -5.85 0.08
CA VAL A 39 46.94 -4.89 -0.68
C VAL A 39 46.96 -3.63 0.15
N PHE A 40 48.14 -3.34 0.70
CA PHE A 40 48.44 -2.09 1.38
C PHE A 40 48.14 -0.93 0.40
N ARG A 41 46.92 -0.43 0.36
CA ARG A 41 46.55 0.78 -0.38
C ARG A 41 47.13 1.96 0.41
N LEU A 42 48.40 2.30 0.11
CA LEU A 42 48.89 3.64 0.40
C LEU A 42 47.95 4.63 -0.30
N HIS A 43 47.03 5.24 0.46
CA HIS A 43 46.24 6.37 -0.01
C HIS A 43 47.15 7.61 -0.12
N LEU A 44 48.12 7.55 -1.03
CA LEU A 44 48.83 8.76 -1.42
C LEU A 44 47.86 9.62 -2.25
N SER A 45 47.66 10.86 -1.81
CA SER A 45 46.91 11.82 -2.62
C SER A 45 47.60 12.01 -3.98
N SER A 46 46.83 12.31 -5.03
CA SER A 46 47.38 12.59 -6.38
C SER A 46 48.51 13.59 -6.35
N ARG A 47 48.45 14.56 -5.42
CA ARG A 47 49.48 15.55 -5.15
C ARG A 47 50.77 14.89 -4.61
N ALA A 48 50.65 13.96 -3.69
CA ALA A 48 51.81 13.26 -3.11
C ALA A 48 52.50 12.39 -4.15
N ILE A 49 51.76 11.70 -5.02
CA ILE A 49 52.32 10.93 -6.15
C ILE A 49 53.04 11.85 -7.13
N ALA A 50 52.45 12.97 -7.52
CA ALA A 50 53.07 13.93 -8.41
C ALA A 50 54.38 14.52 -7.82
N ILE A 51 54.40 14.83 -6.52
CA ILE A 51 55.61 15.31 -5.81
C ILE A 51 56.69 14.23 -5.80
N ILE A 52 56.37 12.98 -5.49
CA ILE A 52 57.32 11.87 -5.45
C ILE A 52 57.95 11.66 -6.83
N ILE A 53 57.18 11.63 -7.92
CA ILE A 53 57.67 11.46 -9.28
C ILE A 53 58.53 12.66 -9.69
N ALA A 54 58.09 13.89 -9.38
CA ALA A 54 58.85 15.10 -9.66
C ALA A 54 60.21 15.12 -8.95
N LEU A 55 60.28 14.71 -7.68
CA LEU A 55 61.51 14.58 -6.94
C LEU A 55 62.43 13.48 -7.47
N LEU A 56 61.87 12.37 -7.93
CA LEU A 56 62.65 11.26 -8.51
C LEU A 56 63.27 11.68 -9.84
N VAL A 57 62.51 12.33 -10.72
CA VAL A 57 63.02 12.86 -12.01
C VAL A 57 64.08 13.93 -11.76
N ALA A 58 63.86 14.81 -10.78
CA ALA A 58 64.86 15.82 -10.38
C ALA A 58 66.17 15.20 -9.87
N GLY A 59 66.04 14.16 -9.01
CA GLY A 59 67.21 13.42 -8.52
C GLY A 59 68.05 12.79 -9.65
N VAL A 60 67.36 12.21 -10.64
CA VAL A 60 68.03 11.63 -11.81
C VAL A 60 68.72 12.72 -12.64
N LEU A 61 68.07 13.84 -12.91
CA LEU A 61 68.62 14.93 -13.71
C LEU A 61 69.76 15.67 -13.01
N THR A 62 69.69 15.90 -11.72
CA THR A 62 70.74 16.50 -10.91
C THR A 62 71.97 15.56 -10.84
N PHE A 63 71.74 14.26 -10.74
CA PHE A 63 72.82 13.26 -10.80
C PHE A 63 73.57 13.30 -12.16
N PHE A 64 72.85 13.33 -13.27
CA PHE A 64 73.42 13.43 -14.58
C PHE A 64 74.09 14.78 -14.82
N ALA A 65 73.53 15.90 -14.30
CA ALA A 65 74.14 17.22 -14.40
C ALA A 65 75.48 17.32 -13.61
N ALA A 66 75.56 16.63 -12.45
CA ALA A 66 76.76 16.57 -11.62
C ALA A 66 77.90 15.77 -12.27
N LEU A 67 77.58 14.85 -13.22
CA LEU A 67 78.51 14.06 -13.97
C LEU A 67 79.10 14.81 -15.25
N ALA A 68 78.48 15.92 -15.62
CA ALA A 68 78.85 16.69 -16.78
C ALA A 68 80.08 17.61 -16.51
N PRO A 69 81.24 17.42 -17.12
CA PRO A 69 82.44 18.24 -16.88
C PRO A 69 82.19 19.66 -17.39
N GLY A 70 82.32 20.68 -16.49
CA GLY A 70 82.32 22.10 -16.85
C GLY A 70 81.05 22.91 -16.51
N LEU A 71 80.06 22.36 -15.85
CA LEU A 71 78.94 23.13 -15.41
C LEU A 71 79.13 23.63 -13.96
N PRO A 72 79.02 24.95 -13.67
CA PRO A 72 79.09 25.47 -12.30
C PRO A 72 77.88 24.97 -11.53
N PHE A 73 78.10 24.52 -10.28
CA PHE A 73 77.11 23.89 -9.38
C PHE A 73 75.86 24.72 -9.25
N GLU A 74 75.91 26.05 -9.17
CA GLU A 74 74.78 26.95 -9.09
C GLU A 74 73.79 26.85 -10.25
N ARG A 75 74.33 26.71 -11.50
CA ARG A 75 73.54 26.57 -12.72
C ARG A 75 72.82 25.19 -12.77
N ALA A 76 73.56 24.18 -12.33
CA ALA A 76 72.96 22.83 -12.21
C ALA A 76 71.81 22.75 -11.23
N MET A 77 71.94 23.42 -10.10
CA MET A 77 70.85 23.52 -9.11
C MET A 77 69.62 24.29 -9.63
N LEU A 78 69.81 25.41 -10.31
CA LEU A 78 68.71 26.18 -10.91
C LEU A 78 67.99 25.39 -12.01
N ALA A 79 68.71 24.69 -12.87
CA ALA A 79 68.11 23.82 -13.90
C ALA A 79 67.35 22.65 -13.29
N GLY A 80 67.89 22.04 -12.23
CA GLY A 80 67.20 21.00 -11.46
C GLY A 80 65.88 21.49 -10.84
N GLY A 81 65.88 22.66 -10.20
CA GLY A 81 64.70 23.28 -9.61
C GLY A 81 63.60 23.59 -10.64
N PHE A 82 64.00 24.11 -11.81
CA PHE A 82 63.07 24.39 -12.89
C PHE A 82 62.42 23.11 -13.48
N THR A 83 63.22 22.06 -13.62
CA THR A 83 62.75 20.77 -14.11
C THR A 83 61.77 20.10 -13.15
N VAL A 84 62.03 20.18 -11.83
CA VAL A 84 61.10 19.71 -10.81
C VAL A 84 59.74 20.39 -10.94
N ALA A 85 59.76 21.75 -10.99
CA ALA A 85 58.54 22.53 -11.08
C ALA A 85 57.74 22.21 -12.36
N ALA A 86 58.45 22.09 -13.52
CA ALA A 86 57.80 21.77 -14.79
C ALA A 86 57.22 20.34 -14.82
N CYS A 87 57.95 19.35 -14.34
CA CYS A 87 57.46 17.98 -14.23
C CYS A 87 56.25 17.86 -13.27
N PHE A 88 56.33 18.52 -12.10
CA PHE A 88 55.23 18.56 -11.17
C PHE A 88 53.99 19.15 -11.83
N LEU A 89 54.12 20.29 -12.50
CA LEU A 89 53.00 20.96 -13.14
C LEU A 89 52.38 20.10 -14.24
N LEU A 90 53.20 19.48 -15.09
CA LEU A 90 52.76 18.60 -16.17
C LEU A 90 52.06 17.37 -15.66
N ILE A 91 52.57 16.70 -14.63
CA ILE A 91 51.93 15.52 -14.02
C ILE A 91 50.62 15.92 -13.33
N TYR A 92 50.63 17.03 -12.62
CA TYR A 92 49.44 17.54 -11.94
C TYR A 92 48.31 17.87 -12.93
N LEU A 93 48.63 18.63 -13.99
CA LEU A 93 47.66 18.98 -15.05
C LEU A 93 47.15 17.76 -15.82
N SER A 94 48.02 16.82 -16.13
CA SER A 94 47.65 15.58 -16.83
C SER A 94 46.73 14.70 -16.01
N PHE A 95 47.02 14.59 -14.69
CA PHE A 95 46.19 13.81 -13.78
C PHE A 95 44.83 14.48 -13.58
N GLU A 96 44.79 15.79 -13.43
CA GLU A 96 43.56 16.55 -13.30
C GLU A 96 42.68 16.46 -14.55
N ALA A 97 43.29 16.55 -15.74
CA ALA A 97 42.57 16.40 -17.01
C ALA A 97 42.02 14.98 -17.24
N LEU A 98 42.75 13.93 -16.84
CA LEU A 98 42.30 12.55 -16.91
C LEU A 98 41.14 12.28 -15.93
N MET A 99 41.28 12.75 -14.70
CA MET A 99 40.22 12.64 -13.68
C MET A 99 38.93 13.37 -14.11
N PHE A 100 39.05 14.58 -14.68
CA PHE A 100 37.90 15.31 -15.19
C PHE A 100 37.20 14.58 -16.34
N ARG A 101 37.96 13.91 -17.23
CA ARG A 101 37.41 13.17 -18.37
C ARG A 101 36.65 11.93 -17.91
N GLU A 102 37.19 11.15 -16.97
CA GLU A 102 36.52 9.96 -16.38
C GLU A 102 35.28 10.34 -15.62
N VAL A 103 35.35 11.34 -14.76
CA VAL A 103 34.20 11.85 -13.99
C VAL A 103 33.09 12.34 -14.92
N ASN A 104 33.43 13.06 -15.99
CA ASN A 104 32.47 13.57 -16.97
C ASN A 104 31.78 12.44 -17.78
N GLN A 105 32.49 11.34 -18.08
CA GLN A 105 31.89 10.16 -18.71
C GLN A 105 30.88 9.46 -17.80
N ILE A 106 31.16 9.33 -16.50
CA ILE A 106 30.22 8.78 -15.52
C ILE A 106 29.00 9.69 -15.38
N TYR A 107 29.23 11.02 -15.36
CA TYR A 107 28.12 12.01 -15.30
C TYR A 107 27.22 11.93 -16.55
N SER A 108 27.78 11.82 -17.75
CA SER A 108 26.98 11.71 -18.99
C SER A 108 26.15 10.42 -19.03
N GLY A 109 26.66 9.33 -18.47
CA GLY A 109 25.92 8.07 -18.32
C GLY A 109 24.74 8.18 -17.34
N LEU A 110 24.93 8.89 -16.22
CA LEU A 110 23.89 9.15 -15.22
C LEU A 110 22.83 10.15 -15.70
N GLU A 111 23.19 11.12 -16.53
CA GLU A 111 22.29 12.14 -17.09
C GLU A 111 21.23 11.52 -18.04
N HIS A 112 21.54 10.43 -18.70
CA HIS A 112 20.59 9.68 -19.54
C HIS A 112 19.45 9.05 -18.70
N VAL A 113 19.71 8.71 -17.47
CA VAL A 113 18.73 8.10 -16.54
C VAL A 113 17.81 9.14 -15.90
N LYS A 114 18.23 10.42 -15.82
CA LYS A 114 17.49 11.44 -15.04
C LYS A 114 17.34 12.81 -15.73
N ARG A 115 16.95 12.82 -17.00
CA ARG A 115 16.90 14.01 -17.89
C ARG A 115 16.10 15.24 -17.36
N LYS A 116 15.29 15.12 -16.31
CA LYS A 116 14.45 16.22 -15.81
C LYS A 116 14.98 16.97 -14.57
N GLU A 117 15.80 16.37 -13.73
CA GLU A 117 16.25 17.02 -12.48
C GLU A 117 17.66 17.67 -12.59
N PHE A 118 18.50 17.20 -13.50
CA PHE A 118 19.91 17.64 -13.61
C PHE A 118 20.14 18.97 -14.34
N LYS A 119 19.17 19.49 -15.08
CA LYS A 119 19.33 20.78 -15.81
C LYS A 119 19.64 22.00 -14.92
N LYS A 120 19.35 21.92 -13.62
CA LYS A 120 19.62 23.02 -12.66
C LYS A 120 21.02 22.99 -12.03
N LEU A 121 21.75 21.90 -12.14
CA LEU A 121 23.06 21.74 -11.48
C LEU A 121 24.29 22.00 -12.37
N SER A 122 24.15 21.89 -13.70
CA SER A 122 25.27 21.92 -14.65
C SER A 122 26.12 23.20 -14.64
N ASN A 123 25.55 24.38 -14.30
CA ASN A 123 26.28 25.66 -14.43
C ASN A 123 27.04 26.10 -13.16
N LYS A 124 27.02 25.34 -12.04
CA LYS A 124 27.74 25.72 -10.80
C LYS A 124 28.97 24.86 -10.48
N PHE A 125 29.33 23.93 -11.36
CA PHE A 125 30.29 22.86 -11.02
C PHE A 125 31.77 23.17 -11.28
N LEU A 126 32.10 24.24 -11.99
CA LEU A 126 33.46 24.47 -12.46
C LEU A 126 34.48 24.95 -11.43
N PHE A 127 34.09 25.33 -10.20
CA PHE A 127 35.01 25.97 -9.25
C PHE A 127 34.84 25.57 -7.77
N ARG A 128 34.43 24.33 -7.43
CA ARG A 128 34.33 23.92 -6.01
C ARG A 128 35.17 22.68 -5.67
N PRO A 129 35.92 22.67 -4.55
CA PRO A 129 36.71 21.51 -4.13
C PRO A 129 35.77 20.34 -3.71
N GLU A 130 36.16 19.12 -4.08
CA GLU A 130 35.53 17.82 -3.78
C GLU A 130 34.32 17.36 -4.64
N PRO A 131 34.46 17.27 -5.98
CA PRO A 131 33.38 16.75 -6.80
C PRO A 131 33.10 15.24 -6.55
N LEU A 132 34.12 14.46 -6.21
CA LEU A 132 34.02 13.01 -5.99
C LEU A 132 33.21 12.64 -4.74
N LYS A 133 33.33 13.43 -3.65
CA LYS A 133 32.61 13.18 -2.41
C LYS A 133 31.12 13.41 -2.60
N ARG A 134 30.76 14.49 -3.29
CA ARG A 134 29.35 14.79 -3.61
C ARG A 134 28.74 13.75 -4.54
N MET A 135 29.47 13.30 -5.56
CA MET A 135 29.01 12.24 -6.46
C MET A 135 28.76 10.94 -5.71
N ARG A 136 29.66 10.57 -4.79
CA ARG A 136 29.45 9.42 -3.91
C ARG A 136 28.18 9.56 -3.09
N ASP A 137 27.99 10.72 -2.44
CA ASP A 137 26.85 10.98 -1.58
C ASP A 137 25.55 10.99 -2.40
N GLU A 138 25.56 11.52 -3.61
CA GLU A 138 24.39 11.50 -4.52
C GLU A 138 24.07 10.09 -5.06
N ILE A 139 25.10 9.28 -5.35
CA ILE A 139 24.91 7.86 -5.73
C ILE A 139 24.32 7.07 -4.55
N LEU A 140 24.81 7.31 -3.32
CA LEU A 140 24.27 6.67 -2.13
C LEU A 140 22.81 7.06 -1.88
N ASP A 141 22.48 8.35 -1.98
CA ASP A 141 21.12 8.84 -1.86
C ASP A 141 20.20 8.23 -2.94
N MET A 142 20.68 8.13 -4.17
CA MET A 142 19.94 7.48 -5.26
C MET A 142 19.73 5.99 -4.98
N ALA A 143 20.74 5.29 -4.50
CA ALA A 143 20.65 3.87 -4.15
C ALA A 143 19.62 3.64 -3.04
N VAL A 144 19.64 4.48 -1.97
CA VAL A 144 18.65 4.43 -0.88
C VAL A 144 17.23 4.69 -1.39
N ARG A 145 17.04 5.72 -2.22
CA ARG A 145 15.71 6.01 -2.81
C ARG A 145 15.21 4.84 -3.67
N ARG A 146 16.08 4.27 -4.52
CA ARG A 146 15.72 3.10 -5.34
C ARG A 146 15.41 1.88 -4.50
N GLN A 147 16.14 1.66 -3.42
CA GLN A 147 15.85 0.57 -2.49
C GLN A 147 14.47 0.74 -1.87
N ASN A 148 14.14 1.95 -1.37
CA ASN A 148 12.83 2.27 -0.82
C ASN A 148 11.70 2.09 -1.85
N GLU A 149 11.90 2.51 -3.12
CA GLU A 149 10.94 2.28 -4.21
C GLU A 149 10.72 0.77 -4.46
N ILE A 150 11.81 -0.01 -4.47
CA ILE A 150 11.74 -1.47 -4.65
C ILE A 150 10.99 -2.13 -3.49
N ASP A 151 11.26 -1.72 -2.26
CA ASP A 151 10.62 -2.29 -1.08
C ASP A 151 9.13 -1.92 -1.03
N GLU A 152 8.77 -0.70 -1.42
CA GLU A 152 7.35 -0.31 -1.56
C GLU A 152 6.65 -1.09 -2.68
N LEU A 153 7.29 -1.29 -3.84
CA LEU A 153 6.75 -2.11 -4.92
C LEU A 153 6.56 -3.57 -4.49
N LYS A 154 7.52 -4.14 -3.77
CA LYS A 154 7.39 -5.50 -3.20
C LYS A 154 6.24 -5.58 -2.21
N ARG A 155 6.09 -4.58 -1.34
CA ARG A 155 4.99 -4.50 -0.39
C ARG A 155 3.64 -4.44 -1.11
N LEU A 156 3.50 -3.59 -2.13
CA LEU A 156 2.28 -3.50 -2.93
C LEU A 156 1.98 -4.81 -3.66
N GLN A 157 3.01 -5.47 -4.20
CA GLN A 157 2.88 -6.78 -4.85
C GLN A 157 2.40 -7.85 -3.85
N GLN A 158 2.95 -7.86 -2.63
CA GLN A 158 2.54 -8.80 -1.57
C GLN A 158 1.09 -8.55 -1.19
N LEU A 159 0.69 -7.30 -0.92
CA LEU A 159 -0.70 -6.94 -0.60
C LEU A 159 -1.68 -7.37 -1.71
N ARG A 160 -1.27 -7.24 -2.98
CA ARG A 160 -2.08 -7.72 -4.12
C ARG A 160 -2.19 -9.24 -4.16
N SER A 161 -1.08 -9.95 -3.85
CA SER A 161 -1.07 -11.42 -3.81
C SER A 161 -1.95 -11.95 -2.69
N ASP A 162 -1.84 -11.37 -1.49
CA ASP A 162 -2.65 -11.73 -0.32
C ASP A 162 -4.14 -11.48 -0.60
N PHE A 163 -4.47 -10.33 -1.20
CA PHE A 163 -5.83 -10.02 -1.62
C PHE A 163 -6.41 -11.07 -2.58
N LEU A 164 -5.66 -11.50 -3.60
CA LEU A 164 -6.12 -12.52 -4.54
C LEU A 164 -6.29 -13.89 -3.86
N ALA A 165 -5.43 -14.22 -2.90
CA ALA A 165 -5.55 -15.44 -2.11
C ALA A 165 -6.82 -15.42 -1.25
N ASP A 166 -7.07 -14.31 -0.54
CA ASP A 166 -8.28 -14.13 0.28
C ASP A 166 -9.55 -14.18 -0.57
N VAL A 167 -9.61 -13.47 -1.71
CA VAL A 167 -10.73 -13.55 -2.67
C VAL A 167 -10.99 -14.98 -3.09
N SER A 168 -9.93 -15.71 -3.47
CA SER A 168 -10.08 -17.10 -3.91
C SER A 168 -10.63 -18.00 -2.82
N HIS A 169 -10.21 -17.76 -1.58
CA HIS A 169 -10.69 -18.54 -0.42
C HIS A 169 -12.14 -18.23 -0.10
N GLU A 170 -12.51 -16.95 -0.05
CA GLU A 170 -13.88 -16.51 0.29
C GLU A 170 -14.90 -16.88 -0.80
N LEU A 171 -14.49 -16.94 -2.08
CA LEU A 171 -15.34 -17.43 -3.17
C LEU A 171 -15.54 -18.96 -3.11
N LYS A 172 -14.51 -19.72 -2.75
CA LYS A 172 -14.61 -21.18 -2.69
C LYS A 172 -15.65 -21.68 -1.69
N THR A 173 -15.73 -21.03 -0.54
CA THR A 173 -16.61 -21.46 0.57
C THR A 173 -18.08 -21.53 0.15
N PRO A 174 -18.73 -20.47 -0.36
CA PRO A 174 -20.14 -20.52 -0.78
C PRO A 174 -20.33 -21.41 -2.00
N ILE A 175 -19.37 -21.47 -2.94
CA ILE A 175 -19.47 -22.36 -4.11
C ILE A 175 -19.53 -23.82 -3.68
N PHE A 176 -18.60 -24.27 -2.82
CA PHE A 176 -18.59 -25.65 -2.35
C PHE A 176 -19.80 -25.99 -1.46
N ALA A 177 -20.27 -25.01 -0.66
CA ALA A 177 -21.51 -25.21 0.12
C ALA A 177 -22.72 -25.40 -0.81
N ALA A 178 -22.87 -24.52 -1.82
CA ALA A 178 -23.96 -24.66 -2.79
C ALA A 178 -23.89 -25.98 -3.56
N GLN A 179 -22.71 -26.37 -4.03
CA GLN A 179 -22.49 -27.66 -4.70
C GLN A 179 -22.85 -28.84 -3.79
N GLY A 180 -22.38 -28.84 -2.53
CA GLY A 180 -22.72 -29.89 -1.57
C GLY A 180 -24.21 -29.99 -1.32
N PHE A 181 -24.91 -28.87 -1.18
CA PHE A 181 -26.36 -28.86 -1.00
C PHE A 181 -27.10 -29.39 -2.22
N VAL A 182 -26.67 -29.00 -3.43
CA VAL A 182 -27.25 -29.52 -4.67
C VAL A 182 -27.03 -31.05 -4.80
N HIS A 183 -25.83 -31.55 -4.48
CA HIS A 183 -25.57 -32.98 -4.48
C HIS A 183 -26.47 -33.74 -3.47
N THR A 184 -26.68 -33.18 -2.27
CA THR A 184 -27.61 -33.75 -1.29
C THR A 184 -29.05 -33.83 -1.84
N VAL A 185 -29.46 -32.82 -2.63
CA VAL A 185 -30.79 -32.86 -3.30
C VAL A 185 -30.87 -33.92 -4.39
N LEU A 186 -29.79 -34.14 -5.14
CA LEU A 186 -29.71 -35.13 -6.20
C LEU A 186 -29.67 -36.58 -5.67
N ASP A 187 -29.09 -36.75 -4.49
CA ASP A 187 -28.96 -38.05 -3.82
C ASP A 187 -30.18 -38.39 -2.95
N ALA A 188 -31.10 -37.45 -2.68
CA ALA A 188 -32.30 -37.65 -1.88
C ALA A 188 -33.37 -38.40 -2.65
N ASP A 189 -34.06 -39.36 -1.98
CA ASP A 189 -35.16 -40.10 -2.55
C ASP A 189 -36.36 -39.21 -2.93
N GLU A 190 -37.19 -39.67 -3.90
CA GLU A 190 -38.31 -38.85 -4.40
C GLU A 190 -39.32 -38.48 -3.31
N ASP A 191 -39.49 -39.30 -2.29
CA ASP A 191 -40.41 -39.11 -1.17
C ASP A 191 -39.90 -38.11 -0.10
N GLU A 192 -38.60 -37.75 -0.16
CA GLU A 192 -37.97 -36.83 0.81
C GLU A 192 -38.11 -35.34 0.41
N VAL A 193 -39.32 -34.91 0.10
CA VAL A 193 -39.64 -33.54 -0.40
C VAL A 193 -39.12 -32.47 0.56
N PHE A 194 -39.27 -32.66 1.87
CA PHE A 194 -38.83 -31.71 2.90
C PHE A 194 -37.32 -31.53 2.93
N ILE A 195 -36.56 -32.60 2.73
CA ILE A 195 -35.10 -32.56 2.67
C ILE A 195 -34.65 -31.80 1.42
N ARG A 196 -35.26 -32.13 0.28
CA ARG A 196 -34.98 -31.45 -1.02
C ARG A 196 -35.24 -29.95 -0.92
N GLU A 197 -36.40 -29.53 -0.41
CA GLU A 197 -36.74 -28.12 -0.26
C GLU A 197 -35.76 -27.39 0.68
N LYS A 198 -35.45 -27.99 1.85
CA LYS A 198 -34.50 -27.43 2.82
C LYS A 198 -33.11 -27.21 2.24
N PHE A 199 -32.57 -28.18 1.46
CA PHE A 199 -31.23 -28.07 0.87
C PHE A 199 -31.22 -27.16 -0.36
N LEU A 200 -32.30 -27.08 -1.14
CA LEU A 200 -32.45 -26.07 -2.19
C LEU A 200 -32.41 -24.65 -1.60
N LEU A 201 -33.13 -24.42 -0.50
CA LEU A 201 -33.13 -23.12 0.16
C LEU A 201 -31.72 -22.74 0.70
N LYS A 202 -30.99 -23.72 1.24
CA LYS A 202 -29.60 -23.54 1.67
C LYS A 202 -28.67 -23.25 0.48
N ALA A 203 -28.86 -23.93 -0.65
CA ALA A 203 -28.09 -23.66 -1.86
C ALA A 203 -28.36 -22.24 -2.40
N ALA A 204 -29.62 -21.81 -2.42
CA ALA A 204 -29.99 -20.45 -2.80
C ALA A 204 -29.33 -19.43 -1.88
N THR A 205 -29.38 -19.61 -0.56
CA THR A 205 -28.73 -18.72 0.41
C THR A 205 -27.21 -18.64 0.20
N ALA A 206 -26.55 -19.76 -0.16
CA ALA A 206 -25.12 -19.75 -0.46
C ALA A 206 -24.79 -19.00 -1.74
N LEU A 207 -25.65 -19.09 -2.77
CA LEU A 207 -25.51 -18.32 -4.02
C LEU A 207 -25.77 -16.82 -3.79
N ASP A 208 -26.75 -16.44 -2.97
CA ASP A 208 -26.99 -15.04 -2.59
C ASP A 208 -25.76 -14.44 -1.88
N ALA A 209 -25.14 -15.19 -0.99
CA ALA A 209 -23.91 -14.79 -0.32
C ALA A 209 -22.74 -14.61 -1.30
N LEU A 210 -22.65 -15.47 -2.31
CA LEU A 210 -21.66 -15.36 -3.40
C LEU A 210 -21.88 -14.10 -4.24
N ASP A 211 -23.12 -13.81 -4.62
CA ASP A 211 -23.46 -12.61 -5.38
C ASP A 211 -23.10 -11.35 -4.60
N ALA A 212 -23.47 -11.25 -3.30
CA ALA A 212 -23.10 -10.15 -2.43
C ALA A 212 -21.59 -9.95 -2.36
N LEU A 213 -20.80 -11.03 -2.25
CA LEU A 213 -19.34 -10.96 -2.24
C LEU A 213 -18.78 -10.41 -3.57
N VAL A 214 -19.31 -10.85 -4.70
CA VAL A 214 -18.92 -10.36 -6.04
C VAL A 214 -19.23 -8.87 -6.18
N GLN A 215 -20.42 -8.42 -5.73
CA GLN A 215 -20.79 -6.99 -5.74
C GLN A 215 -19.85 -6.15 -4.87
N ASP A 216 -19.48 -6.65 -3.70
CA ASP A 216 -18.51 -6.02 -2.81
C ASP A 216 -17.14 -5.87 -3.49
N LEU A 217 -16.63 -6.92 -4.17
CA LEU A 217 -15.37 -6.91 -4.90
C LEU A 217 -15.38 -5.91 -6.05
N VAL A 218 -16.46 -5.86 -6.83
CA VAL A 218 -16.63 -4.88 -7.90
C VAL A 218 -16.63 -3.47 -7.32
N THR A 219 -17.34 -3.25 -6.22
CA THR A 219 -17.42 -1.95 -5.54
C THR A 219 -16.04 -1.48 -5.08
N ILE A 220 -15.26 -2.34 -4.40
CA ILE A 220 -13.89 -2.02 -3.97
C ILE A 220 -13.01 -1.69 -5.17
N SER A 221 -13.01 -2.54 -6.22
CA SER A 221 -12.21 -2.33 -7.42
C SER A 221 -12.50 -0.98 -8.09
N GLN A 222 -13.78 -0.59 -8.14
CA GLN A 222 -14.19 0.70 -8.70
C GLN A 222 -13.75 1.88 -7.84
N LEU A 223 -13.88 1.78 -6.52
CA LEU A 223 -13.49 2.82 -5.57
C LEU A 223 -11.97 3.06 -5.59
N GLU A 224 -11.17 2.00 -5.65
CA GLU A 224 -9.70 2.08 -5.70
C GLU A 224 -9.15 2.72 -6.97
N LYS A 225 -9.77 2.44 -8.10
CA LYS A 225 -9.40 3.08 -9.37
C LYS A 225 -9.74 4.56 -9.41
N GLY A 226 -10.43 5.10 -8.40
CA GLY A 226 -10.91 6.49 -8.40
C GLY A 226 -11.88 6.81 -9.53
N VAL A 227 -12.43 5.78 -10.19
CA VAL A 227 -13.33 5.93 -11.35
C VAL A 227 -14.74 6.33 -10.90
N VAL A 228 -15.09 6.06 -9.64
CA VAL A 228 -16.43 6.35 -9.12
C VAL A 228 -16.60 7.84 -8.89
N ARG A 229 -17.32 8.49 -9.78
CA ARG A 229 -17.79 9.87 -9.55
C ARG A 229 -18.96 9.83 -8.55
N MET A 230 -18.77 10.39 -7.35
CA MET A 230 -19.82 10.49 -6.33
C MET A 230 -20.93 11.43 -6.85
N ARG A 231 -22.15 10.90 -6.95
CA ARG A 231 -23.35 11.66 -7.35
C ARG A 231 -23.93 12.35 -6.11
N LYS A 232 -23.31 13.47 -5.73
CA LYS A 232 -23.73 14.23 -4.54
C LYS A 232 -25.05 14.91 -4.81
N GLN A 233 -26.02 14.67 -3.92
CA GLN A 233 -27.32 15.30 -3.89
C GLN A 233 -27.67 15.69 -2.45
N SER A 234 -28.60 16.63 -2.30
CA SER A 234 -29.15 16.99 -1.00
C SER A 234 -30.24 16.01 -0.60
N PHE A 235 -30.18 15.46 0.62
CA PHE A 235 -31.22 14.59 1.17
C PHE A 235 -31.25 14.68 2.69
N ASP A 236 -32.38 14.28 3.28
CA ASP A 236 -32.52 14.19 4.73
C ASP A 236 -31.85 12.90 5.25
N LEU A 237 -30.82 13.10 6.07
CA LEU A 237 -30.05 12.00 6.65
C LEU A 237 -30.86 11.24 7.72
N ALA A 238 -31.71 11.93 8.49
CA ALA A 238 -32.53 11.29 9.51
C ALA A 238 -33.57 10.38 8.89
N GLN A 239 -34.18 10.80 7.77
CA GLN A 239 -35.09 9.94 7.01
C GLN A 239 -34.38 8.72 6.44
N LEU A 240 -33.15 8.89 5.88
CA LEU A 240 -32.38 7.76 5.39
C LEU A 240 -32.09 6.74 6.48
N VAL A 241 -31.77 7.18 7.71
CA VAL A 241 -31.53 6.26 8.85
C VAL A 241 -32.81 5.52 9.21
N ARG A 242 -33.98 6.18 9.24
CA ARG A 242 -35.29 5.51 9.47
C ARG A 242 -35.57 4.45 8.41
N ASP A 243 -35.43 4.79 7.13
CA ASP A 243 -35.59 3.83 6.01
C ASP A 243 -34.71 2.58 6.18
N ILE A 244 -33.52 2.75 6.75
CA ILE A 244 -32.56 1.64 7.01
C ILE A 244 -33.01 0.84 8.24
N PHE A 245 -33.53 1.48 9.28
CA PHE A 245 -34.06 0.78 10.45
C PHE A 245 -35.22 -0.13 10.05
N ASP A 246 -36.15 0.36 9.25
CA ASP A 246 -37.27 -0.44 8.73
C ASP A 246 -36.75 -1.64 7.91
N GLN A 247 -35.70 -1.45 7.12
CA GLN A 247 -35.08 -2.55 6.35
C GLN A 247 -34.41 -3.61 7.24
N LEU A 248 -33.82 -3.22 8.36
CA LEU A 248 -33.09 -4.10 9.27
C LEU A 248 -33.91 -4.61 10.46
N GLU A 249 -35.18 -4.20 10.59
CA GLU A 249 -36.07 -4.52 11.68
C GLU A 249 -36.11 -6.03 11.97
N GLN A 250 -36.38 -6.86 10.98
CA GLN A 250 -36.42 -8.32 11.14
C GLN A 250 -35.10 -8.93 11.65
N LYS A 251 -33.96 -8.35 11.26
CA LYS A 251 -32.67 -8.80 11.77
C LYS A 251 -32.46 -8.39 13.23
N ALA A 252 -32.87 -7.17 13.59
CA ALA A 252 -32.80 -6.66 14.94
C ALA A 252 -33.73 -7.46 15.87
N GLU A 253 -34.98 -7.74 15.44
CA GLU A 253 -35.95 -8.56 16.19
C GLU A 253 -35.44 -9.97 16.46
N LYS A 254 -34.83 -10.64 15.45
CA LYS A 254 -34.27 -11.99 15.64
C LYS A 254 -33.22 -12.05 16.74
N ARG A 255 -32.52 -10.94 17.00
CA ARG A 255 -31.53 -10.80 18.07
C ARG A 255 -32.04 -10.03 19.28
N ARG A 256 -33.30 -9.58 19.23
CA ARG A 256 -33.94 -8.75 20.27
C ARG A 256 -33.20 -7.45 20.53
N VAL A 257 -32.54 -6.89 19.48
CA VAL A 257 -31.80 -5.63 19.54
C VAL A 257 -32.73 -4.47 19.23
N THR A 258 -32.71 -3.42 20.07
CA THR A 258 -33.51 -2.20 19.87
C THR A 258 -32.70 -1.15 19.11
N LEU A 259 -33.31 -0.58 18.06
CA LEU A 259 -32.69 0.46 17.23
C LEU A 259 -33.13 1.85 17.68
N HIS A 260 -32.20 2.74 17.98
CA HIS A 260 -32.47 4.11 18.41
C HIS A 260 -31.84 5.15 17.49
N LEU A 261 -32.65 6.14 17.05
CA LEU A 261 -32.15 7.34 16.37
C LEU A 261 -32.12 8.51 17.33
N HIS A 262 -30.95 9.12 17.53
CA HIS A 262 -30.74 10.23 18.47
C HIS A 262 -30.26 11.48 17.73
N PRO A 263 -31.16 12.39 17.31
CA PRO A 263 -30.76 13.69 16.78
C PRO A 263 -30.35 14.60 17.93
N VAL A 264 -29.06 15.00 17.97
CA VAL A 264 -28.49 15.87 19.01
C VAL A 264 -28.25 17.26 18.45
N ASN A 265 -28.92 18.26 19.02
CA ASN A 265 -28.81 19.66 18.62
C ASN A 265 -29.11 19.92 17.12
N LEU A 266 -30.03 19.16 16.56
CA LEU A 266 -30.45 19.27 15.16
C LEU A 266 -31.92 19.74 15.08
N PRO A 267 -32.28 20.49 14.02
CA PRO A 267 -33.67 20.94 13.82
C PRO A 267 -34.61 19.74 13.69
N ALA A 268 -35.85 19.88 14.20
CA ALA A 268 -36.89 18.88 14.02
C ALA A 268 -37.30 18.69 12.53
N GLU A 269 -37.03 19.67 11.69
CA GLU A 269 -37.39 19.70 10.27
C GLU A 269 -36.53 18.81 9.36
N GLY A 270 -35.56 18.07 9.94
CA GLY A 270 -34.68 17.16 9.21
C GLY A 270 -33.21 17.55 9.24
N VAL A 271 -32.36 16.68 8.67
CA VAL A 271 -30.89 16.84 8.67
C VAL A 271 -30.37 16.80 7.23
N PRO A 272 -30.46 17.94 6.48
CA PRO A 272 -30.04 17.96 5.08
C PRO A 272 -28.53 17.89 4.95
N VAL A 273 -28.04 16.91 4.19
CA VAL A 273 -26.61 16.69 3.89
C VAL A 273 -26.39 16.63 2.38
N LEU A 274 -25.17 17.00 1.96
CA LEU A 274 -24.73 16.93 0.56
C LEU A 274 -23.79 15.74 0.36
N ALA A 275 -24.32 14.62 -0.12
CA ALA A 275 -23.57 13.38 -0.30
C ALA A 275 -24.19 12.50 -1.40
N ASP A 276 -23.55 11.41 -1.76
CA ASP A 276 -24.14 10.35 -2.59
C ASP A 276 -25.04 9.48 -1.70
N ARG A 277 -26.37 9.66 -1.86
CA ARG A 277 -27.39 8.99 -1.01
C ARG A 277 -27.23 7.47 -1.03
N ASN A 278 -26.98 6.87 -2.19
CA ASN A 278 -26.89 5.42 -2.30
C ASN A 278 -25.62 4.87 -1.64
N ARG A 279 -24.49 5.58 -1.80
CA ARG A 279 -23.24 5.20 -1.15
C ARG A 279 -23.28 5.39 0.36
N ILE A 280 -23.88 6.47 0.84
CA ILE A 280 -24.08 6.68 2.29
C ILE A 280 -25.05 5.65 2.86
N ARG A 281 -26.12 5.28 2.13
CA ARG A 281 -26.99 4.16 2.51
C ARG A 281 -26.18 2.87 2.70
N GLN A 282 -25.29 2.55 1.76
CA GLN A 282 -24.42 1.37 1.86
C GLN A 282 -23.51 1.42 3.11
N VAL A 283 -22.90 2.57 3.42
CA VAL A 283 -22.11 2.76 4.64
C VAL A 283 -22.97 2.50 5.88
N LEU A 284 -24.11 3.16 5.98
CA LEU A 284 -24.98 3.05 7.16
C LEU A 284 -25.52 1.63 7.35
N ILE A 285 -25.94 0.95 6.28
CA ILE A 285 -26.36 -0.46 6.35
C ILE A 285 -25.21 -1.31 6.91
N ASN A 286 -23.99 -1.17 6.38
CA ASN A 286 -22.84 -1.93 6.85
C ASN A 286 -22.51 -1.67 8.33
N LEU A 287 -22.59 -0.42 8.77
CA LEU A 287 -22.30 -0.07 10.16
C LEU A 287 -23.39 -0.57 11.12
N ILE A 288 -24.66 -0.39 10.77
CA ILE A 288 -25.81 -0.79 11.60
C ILE A 288 -25.94 -2.33 11.61
N ASP A 289 -25.78 -3.01 10.46
CA ASP A 289 -25.80 -4.48 10.41
C ASP A 289 -24.67 -5.08 11.26
N ASN A 290 -23.46 -4.49 11.22
CA ASN A 290 -22.38 -4.90 12.12
C ASN A 290 -22.71 -4.65 13.59
N ALA A 291 -23.31 -3.51 13.93
CA ALA A 291 -23.72 -3.19 15.29
C ALA A 291 -24.78 -4.18 15.81
N ILE A 292 -25.77 -4.55 14.99
CA ILE A 292 -26.76 -5.59 15.32
C ILE A 292 -26.07 -6.95 15.51
N LYS A 293 -25.12 -7.28 14.64
CA LYS A 293 -24.46 -8.59 14.61
C LYS A 293 -23.50 -8.82 15.77
N TYR A 294 -22.74 -7.79 16.15
CA TYR A 294 -21.70 -7.87 17.19
C TYR A 294 -22.12 -7.23 18.52
N GLY A 295 -23.26 -6.53 18.56
CA GLY A 295 -23.92 -6.06 19.77
C GLY A 295 -24.38 -7.22 20.65
N ARG A 296 -24.76 -6.92 21.90
CA ARG A 296 -25.36 -7.91 22.82
C ARG A 296 -26.72 -8.36 22.31
N GLU A 297 -27.09 -9.59 22.61
CA GLU A 297 -28.49 -10.01 22.52
C GLU A 297 -29.31 -9.21 23.54
N GLU A 298 -30.50 -8.80 23.16
CA GLU A 298 -31.38 -7.91 23.97
C GLU A 298 -30.73 -6.52 24.24
N GLY A 299 -29.76 -6.13 23.43
CA GLY A 299 -29.01 -4.89 23.54
C GLY A 299 -29.59 -3.74 22.72
N HIS A 300 -28.76 -2.70 22.55
CA HIS A 300 -29.18 -1.46 21.89
C HIS A 300 -28.16 -1.06 20.82
N VAL A 301 -28.66 -0.65 19.65
CA VAL A 301 -27.90 0.03 18.64
C VAL A 301 -28.39 1.46 18.50
N THR A 302 -27.51 2.42 18.72
CA THR A 302 -27.84 3.84 18.66
C THR A 302 -27.14 4.53 17.50
N VAL A 303 -27.91 5.14 16.60
CA VAL A 303 -27.41 6.05 15.59
C VAL A 303 -27.61 7.47 16.07
N ALA A 304 -26.51 8.18 16.40
CA ALA A 304 -26.57 9.56 16.82
C ALA A 304 -26.10 10.50 15.72
N LEU A 305 -26.87 11.56 15.50
CA LEU A 305 -26.59 12.63 14.55
C LEU A 305 -26.31 13.90 15.34
N HIS A 306 -25.06 14.41 15.26
CA HIS A 306 -24.62 15.60 15.98
C HIS A 306 -24.35 16.75 15.03
N ASP A 307 -24.81 17.93 15.38
CA ASP A 307 -24.41 19.14 14.68
C ASP A 307 -22.92 19.45 14.93
N ALA A 308 -22.15 19.55 13.87
CA ALA A 308 -20.75 19.96 13.89
C ALA A 308 -20.53 21.24 13.06
N GLY A 309 -21.51 22.14 13.05
CA GLY A 309 -21.49 23.41 12.32
C GLY A 309 -21.67 23.24 10.81
N LYS A 310 -20.56 23.19 10.04
CA LYS A 310 -20.60 23.00 8.59
C LYS A 310 -20.82 21.54 8.16
N SER A 311 -20.86 20.62 9.10
CA SER A 311 -21.01 19.17 8.88
C SER A 311 -21.93 18.57 9.93
N VAL A 312 -22.45 17.38 9.63
CA VAL A 312 -23.12 16.50 10.59
C VAL A 312 -22.17 15.36 10.93
N ARG A 313 -21.95 15.08 12.20
CA ARG A 313 -21.26 13.88 12.67
C ARG A 313 -22.29 12.79 12.86
N ILE A 314 -22.04 11.65 12.26
CA ILE A 314 -22.83 10.44 12.38
C ILE A 314 -22.02 9.47 13.23
N SER A 315 -22.61 8.91 14.27
CA SER A 315 -22.04 7.85 15.08
C SER A 315 -23.01 6.69 15.19
N VAL A 316 -22.51 5.48 14.96
CA VAL A 316 -23.23 4.23 15.17
C VAL A 316 -22.58 3.54 16.36
N HIS A 317 -23.34 3.31 17.42
CA HIS A 317 -22.87 2.72 18.68
C HIS A 317 -23.64 1.44 18.97
N ASP A 318 -22.91 0.40 19.38
CA ASP A 318 -23.42 -0.85 19.93
C ASP A 318 -22.89 -1.07 21.35
N ASP A 319 -23.59 -1.85 22.13
CA ASP A 319 -23.25 -2.25 23.51
C ASP A 319 -22.58 -3.65 23.58
N GLY A 320 -21.94 -4.07 22.49
CA GLY A 320 -21.33 -5.38 22.35
C GLY A 320 -20.04 -5.62 23.16
N GLU A 321 -19.32 -6.68 22.80
CA GLU A 321 -18.07 -7.08 23.46
C GLU A 321 -16.93 -6.05 23.27
N GLY A 322 -17.09 -5.13 22.31
CA GLY A 322 -16.07 -4.16 21.95
C GLY A 322 -14.91 -4.78 21.16
N ILE A 323 -13.94 -3.95 20.82
CA ILE A 323 -12.80 -4.28 19.97
C ILE A 323 -11.51 -3.93 20.69
N ALA A 324 -10.61 -4.91 20.87
CA ALA A 324 -9.29 -4.69 21.46
C ALA A 324 -8.45 -3.72 20.61
N GLU A 325 -7.59 -2.93 21.23
CA GLU A 325 -6.86 -1.84 20.60
C GLU A 325 -6.03 -2.30 19.40
N GLU A 326 -5.42 -3.49 19.47
CA GLU A 326 -4.63 -4.10 18.40
C GLU A 326 -5.42 -4.36 17.11
N HIS A 327 -6.75 -4.58 17.23
CA HIS A 327 -7.62 -4.84 16.09
C HIS A 327 -8.25 -3.57 15.50
N GLN A 328 -8.37 -2.47 16.28
CA GLN A 328 -9.11 -1.28 15.87
C GLN A 328 -8.60 -0.63 14.58
N ARG A 329 -7.31 -0.69 14.32
CA ARG A 329 -6.75 -0.18 13.05
C ARG A 329 -7.00 -1.15 11.89
N ARG A 330 -7.07 -2.45 12.19
CA ARG A 330 -7.14 -3.52 11.21
C ARG A 330 -8.56 -3.85 10.76
N ILE A 331 -9.60 -3.49 11.51
CA ILE A 331 -11.00 -3.76 11.13
C ILE A 331 -11.40 -3.14 9.79
N PHE A 332 -10.66 -2.16 9.29
CA PHE A 332 -10.85 -1.53 7.98
C PHE A 332 -10.00 -2.15 6.86
N GLU A 333 -9.17 -3.16 7.18
CA GLU A 333 -8.45 -3.94 6.18
C GLU A 333 -9.43 -4.90 5.49
N ARG A 334 -9.19 -5.20 4.22
CA ARG A 334 -10.03 -6.12 3.44
C ARG A 334 -9.92 -7.53 4.01
N PHE A 335 -11.04 -8.24 4.05
CA PHE A 335 -11.17 -9.61 4.58
C PHE A 335 -10.72 -9.78 6.03
N TYR A 336 -10.42 -8.68 6.72
CA TYR A 336 -10.02 -8.76 8.12
C TYR A 336 -11.20 -9.10 9.02
N ARG A 337 -11.00 -10.07 9.89
CA ARG A 337 -11.98 -10.53 10.89
C ARG A 337 -11.23 -10.91 12.16
N ILE A 338 -11.74 -10.50 13.32
CA ILE A 338 -11.12 -10.78 14.62
C ILE A 338 -11.14 -12.28 14.88
N ASP A 339 -12.30 -12.95 14.65
CA ASP A 339 -12.47 -14.40 14.80
C ASP A 339 -12.94 -15.05 13.50
N LYS A 340 -12.05 -15.78 12.83
CA LYS A 340 -12.36 -16.52 11.60
C LYS A 340 -13.31 -17.72 11.82
N SER A 341 -13.34 -18.30 13.01
CA SER A 341 -14.17 -19.48 13.33
C SER A 341 -15.61 -19.16 13.70
N ARG A 342 -15.83 -18.17 14.57
CA ARG A 342 -17.13 -17.76 15.07
C ARG A 342 -17.99 -17.02 14.04
N SER A 343 -17.33 -16.50 13.02
CA SER A 343 -17.95 -15.63 12.02
C SER A 343 -18.39 -16.36 10.75
N ARG A 344 -18.12 -17.67 10.59
CA ARG A 344 -18.66 -18.46 9.47
C ARG A 344 -20.18 -18.60 9.55
N ASP A 345 -20.73 -18.77 10.74
CA ASP A 345 -22.17 -18.92 10.95
C ASP A 345 -22.92 -17.58 10.80
N SER A 346 -22.24 -16.46 10.91
CA SER A 346 -22.83 -15.12 10.88
C SER A 346 -22.63 -14.35 9.55
N GLY A 347 -22.04 -14.99 8.52
CA GLY A 347 -22.13 -14.58 7.10
C GLY A 347 -21.59 -13.19 6.75
N GLY A 348 -20.33 -12.83 7.08
CA GLY A 348 -19.76 -11.55 6.65
C GLY A 348 -18.50 -11.73 5.80
N SER A 349 -18.39 -11.04 4.67
CA SER A 349 -17.24 -11.07 3.75
C SER A 349 -15.96 -10.44 4.32
N GLY A 350 -16.04 -9.64 5.39
CA GLY A 350 -14.94 -8.82 5.87
C GLY A 350 -14.60 -7.63 4.95
N LEU A 351 -15.45 -7.33 3.96
CA LEU A 351 -15.27 -6.22 3.01
C LEU A 351 -16.08 -4.98 3.39
N GLY A 352 -17.16 -5.12 4.13
CA GLY A 352 -18.11 -4.04 4.43
C GLY A 352 -17.47 -2.81 5.07
N LEU A 353 -16.61 -2.97 6.10
CA LEU A 353 -15.92 -1.84 6.73
C LEU A 353 -14.85 -1.22 5.82
N ALA A 354 -14.16 -2.01 5.00
CA ALA A 354 -13.22 -1.49 4.01
C ALA A 354 -13.96 -0.66 2.94
N ILE A 355 -15.10 -1.14 2.44
CA ILE A 355 -15.97 -0.38 1.51
C ILE A 355 -16.45 0.91 2.17
N SER A 356 -16.93 0.84 3.43
CA SER A 356 -17.40 2.01 4.18
C SER A 356 -16.30 3.07 4.31
N LYS A 357 -15.08 2.68 4.62
CA LYS A 357 -13.92 3.56 4.69
C LYS A 357 -13.68 4.27 3.35
N HIS A 358 -13.60 3.54 2.25
CA HIS A 358 -13.36 4.12 0.92
C HIS A 358 -14.48 5.08 0.48
N ILE A 359 -15.75 4.75 0.77
CA ILE A 359 -16.88 5.64 0.48
C ILE A 359 -16.78 6.93 1.30
N VAL A 360 -16.48 6.83 2.60
CA VAL A 360 -16.35 7.99 3.49
C VAL A 360 -15.16 8.87 3.07
N GLU A 361 -14.02 8.28 2.71
CA GLU A 361 -12.85 8.99 2.18
C GLU A 361 -13.16 9.71 0.85
N ALA A 362 -13.92 9.09 -0.05
CA ALA A 362 -14.38 9.72 -1.29
C ALA A 362 -15.34 10.91 -1.04
N HIS A 363 -15.99 10.95 0.13
CA HIS A 363 -16.76 12.10 0.61
C HIS A 363 -15.89 13.14 1.37
N LYS A 364 -14.56 13.02 1.32
CA LYS A 364 -13.59 13.91 2.00
C LYS A 364 -13.76 13.90 3.52
N SER A 365 -14.09 12.75 4.08
CA SER A 365 -14.24 12.50 5.50
C SER A 365 -13.37 11.31 5.92
N THR A 366 -13.32 11.04 7.23
CA THR A 366 -12.58 9.92 7.80
C THR A 366 -13.51 9.16 8.74
N ILE A 367 -13.52 7.84 8.60
CA ILE A 367 -14.20 6.98 9.56
C ILE A 367 -13.27 6.69 10.74
N ARG A 368 -13.81 6.76 11.95
CA ARG A 368 -13.07 6.51 13.21
C ARG A 368 -13.79 5.45 14.02
N VAL A 369 -13.03 4.66 14.74
CA VAL A 369 -13.52 3.70 15.73
C VAL A 369 -13.14 4.17 17.12
N ARG A 370 -14.06 4.01 18.07
CA ARG A 370 -13.84 4.11 19.52
C ARG A 370 -14.47 2.88 20.14
N SER A 371 -13.65 2.08 20.76
CA SER A 371 -14.10 0.84 21.38
C SER A 371 -13.19 0.47 22.53
N ALA A 372 -13.74 -0.20 23.52
CA ALA A 372 -13.00 -0.85 24.58
C ALA A 372 -13.66 -2.20 24.89
N ALA A 373 -12.86 -3.17 25.29
CA ALA A 373 -13.37 -4.49 25.63
C ALA A 373 -14.47 -4.42 26.69
N GLY A 374 -15.62 -4.99 26.41
CA GLY A 374 -16.79 -4.99 27.27
C GLY A 374 -17.62 -3.68 27.30
N GLN A 375 -17.22 -2.64 26.54
CA GLN A 375 -17.91 -1.34 26.53
C GLN A 375 -18.60 -1.03 25.20
N GLY A 376 -18.64 -1.99 24.28
CA GLY A 376 -19.21 -1.80 22.96
C GLY A 376 -18.30 -1.06 21.99
N THR A 377 -18.86 -0.75 20.80
CA THR A 377 -18.11 -0.09 19.72
C THR A 377 -18.88 1.11 19.18
N THR A 378 -18.16 2.19 18.90
CA THR A 378 -18.67 3.37 18.21
C THR A 378 -17.90 3.61 16.94
N LEU A 379 -18.58 3.61 15.80
CA LEU A 379 -18.02 4.00 14.51
C LEU A 379 -18.56 5.38 14.13
N GLU A 380 -17.68 6.34 13.81
CA GLU A 380 -18.11 7.72 13.54
C GLU A 380 -17.48 8.28 12.26
N PHE A 381 -18.23 9.11 11.52
CA PHE A 381 -17.77 9.89 10.37
C PHE A 381 -18.56 11.19 10.23
N LYS A 382 -18.18 12.07 9.28
CA LYS A 382 -18.83 13.36 9.06
C LYS A 382 -19.30 13.52 7.63
N LEU A 383 -20.44 14.19 7.43
CA LEU A 383 -20.91 14.62 6.11
C LEU A 383 -21.11 16.13 6.09
N ALA A 384 -20.85 16.75 4.94
CA ALA A 384 -21.11 18.19 4.76
C ALA A 384 -22.61 18.45 4.79
N LYS A 385 -23.02 19.50 5.52
CA LYS A 385 -24.40 20.02 5.44
C LYS A 385 -24.64 20.65 4.07
N THR A 386 -25.87 20.53 3.58
CA THR A 386 -26.32 21.37 2.48
C THR A 386 -26.41 22.81 2.98
N ARG A 387 -25.84 23.77 2.26
CA ARG A 387 -26.20 25.18 2.46
C ARG A 387 -27.67 25.31 2.09
N GLN A 388 -28.54 25.52 3.08
CA GLN A 388 -29.89 26.02 2.79
C GLN A 388 -29.68 27.32 1.98
N ALA A 389 -30.18 27.37 0.75
CA ALA A 389 -30.39 28.65 0.12
C ALA A 389 -31.28 29.46 1.08
N PRO A 390 -31.00 30.76 1.33
CA PRO A 390 -31.91 31.57 2.11
C PRO A 390 -33.28 31.45 1.42
N THR A 391 -34.27 30.94 2.15
CA THR A 391 -35.66 31.04 1.76
C THR A 391 -35.91 32.51 1.52
N ALA A 392 -36.10 32.90 0.25
CA ALA A 392 -36.59 34.22 -0.11
C ALA A 392 -37.95 34.37 0.58
N GLY A 393 -37.99 35.26 1.60
CA GLY A 393 -39.22 35.69 2.25
C GLY A 393 -40.03 36.58 1.32
#